data_4f361db297e415dfc707b2a96ae74cc9
#
_entry.id   4f361db297e415dfc707b2a96ae74cc9
#
_cell.length_a   1.000
_cell.length_b   1.000
_cell.length_c   1.000
_cell.angle_alpha   90.00
_cell.angle_beta   90.00
_cell.angle_gamma   90.00
#
_symmetry.space_group_name_H-M   'P 1'
#
loop_
_entity.id
_entity.type
_entity.pdbx_description
1 polymer ?
#
loop_
_entity_poly.entity_id
_entity_poly.type
_entity_poly.pdbx_seq_one_letter_code
_entity_poly.pdbx_strand_id
1 'polypeptide(L)'
;MIFRHVFHVFSVLFSGLCGTAVNAQDQIIPRPVSVKVDAKGAATPVKLDEGMCIICKEKDGEFRRQAHLLQQFLSRGTGLALDGAGGTGIIRVVKDAALKQYGPEAYRLEAAPGNIVISAATPKGVYYAGQSLAQMLPAAFFNNDADKKSVSWNVAEKPFSILDYPRFAWRAFMLDEARHFFGEEEVKRLIDQMGLLKMNVLHWHLSDDAGWRIQIKKYPKLTSVGGKRRDTEIETWGSGKYEGRPHEGFYTQEQVRRIVRYAADRNITIVPEIDIPGHSAAAIVSYPELKLSARPLAEVPVSFNDGAAFDPTSERTYQFLGDIMTELASLFPGGIIHIGGDEVRYKKYWEGVPHIEAFMKKKGIKTFPDLQIMFTNRISGMLAERGRRMMGWNEILGSDVHNDGGRGAALGKLDANAIIHFWYGSDKIAAKAIREGRQVVNSTSHMTYINKGYDKLPLSRSYSFEPVFAGLNPEQQKNVIGLGCQVWTEWIADVEKLHRHVFPRIAAYAETGWTRKEDKNFQDFRRRLTGYEKILDAQGIRHGEKE
;
A
#
# COMPACT_ATOMS: atom_id res chain seq x y z
N MET A 1 50.78 -63.39 -19.86
CA MET A 1 50.91 -61.93 -19.77
C MET A 1 49.84 -61.45 -18.87
N ILE A 2 50.24 -61.00 -17.69
CA ILE A 2 49.37 -60.70 -16.55
C ILE A 2 49.09 -59.20 -16.57
N PHE A 3 47.80 -58.78 -16.67
CA PHE A 3 47.42 -57.41 -16.50
C PHE A 3 46.86 -57.20 -15.03
N ARG A 4 47.60 -56.39 -14.27
CA ARG A 4 47.18 -55.94 -12.94
C ARG A 4 46.25 -54.75 -13.10
N HIS A 5 45.03 -54.86 -12.52
CA HIS A 5 44.13 -53.73 -12.33
C HIS A 5 44.45 -53.02 -11.01
N VAL A 6 44.79 -51.75 -11.10
CA VAL A 6 44.95 -50.87 -9.96
C VAL A 6 43.61 -50.18 -9.69
N PHE A 7 42.97 -50.50 -8.56
CA PHE A 7 41.82 -49.77 -8.06
C PHE A 7 42.28 -48.47 -7.36
N HIS A 8 41.90 -47.31 -7.93
CA HIS A 8 42.00 -46.03 -7.22
C HIS A 8 40.71 -45.82 -6.41
N VAL A 9 40.87 -45.82 -5.09
CA VAL A 9 39.81 -45.43 -4.17
C VAL A 9 39.78 -43.89 -4.13
N PHE A 10 38.77 -43.28 -4.71
CA PHE A 10 38.48 -41.86 -4.52
C PHE A 10 37.77 -41.67 -3.16
N SER A 11 38.50 -41.16 -2.17
CA SER A 11 37.92 -40.61 -0.93
C SER A 11 37.22 -39.29 -1.25
N VAL A 12 35.88 -39.32 -1.33
CA VAL A 12 35.05 -38.12 -1.34
C VAL A 12 35.02 -37.53 0.06
N LEU A 13 35.81 -36.50 0.27
CA LEU A 13 35.68 -35.63 1.47
C LEU A 13 34.32 -34.92 1.40
N PHE A 14 33.36 -35.40 2.19
CA PHE A 14 32.19 -34.65 2.54
C PHE A 14 32.62 -33.45 3.41
N SER A 15 32.90 -32.31 2.79
CA SER A 15 32.96 -31.02 3.50
C SER A 15 31.53 -30.72 3.99
N GLY A 16 31.28 -30.98 5.26
CA GLY A 16 30.04 -30.57 5.93
C GLY A 16 29.86 -29.07 5.75
N LEU A 17 28.84 -28.71 4.99
CA LEU A 17 28.28 -27.36 5.05
C LEU A 17 27.77 -27.15 6.50
N CYS A 18 28.64 -26.55 7.31
CA CYS A 18 28.25 -25.97 8.57
C CYS A 18 27.28 -24.84 8.24
N GLY A 19 25.99 -25.13 8.22
CA GLY A 19 24.95 -24.12 8.09
C GLY A 19 25.13 -23.12 9.23
N THR A 20 25.65 -21.93 8.93
CA THR A 20 25.67 -20.84 9.88
C THR A 20 24.23 -20.60 10.29
N ALA A 21 23.92 -20.80 11.56
CA ALA A 21 22.61 -20.47 12.12
C ALA A 21 22.28 -19.02 11.77
N VAL A 22 21.23 -18.81 11.00
CA VAL A 22 20.79 -17.47 10.61
C VAL A 22 20.25 -16.81 11.86
N ASN A 23 20.87 -15.72 12.30
CA ASN A 23 20.36 -14.97 13.45
C ASN A 23 18.96 -14.42 13.14
N ALA A 24 18.07 -14.43 14.11
CA ALA A 24 16.70 -13.96 13.94
C ALA A 24 16.62 -12.50 13.46
N GLN A 25 17.56 -11.64 13.88
CA GLN A 25 17.67 -10.25 13.45
C GLN A 25 17.96 -10.11 11.94
N ASP A 26 18.60 -11.13 11.35
CA ASP A 26 18.94 -11.18 9.94
C ASP A 26 17.74 -11.58 9.05
N GLN A 27 16.55 -11.80 9.64
CA GLN A 27 15.33 -12.15 8.90
C GLN A 27 14.35 -10.99 8.74
N ILE A 28 14.64 -9.83 9.38
CA ILE A 28 13.72 -8.69 9.37
C ILE A 28 13.57 -8.11 7.95
N ILE A 29 12.33 -7.93 7.51
CA ILE A 29 11.95 -7.21 6.29
C ILE A 29 10.96 -6.09 6.67
N PRO A 30 11.23 -4.85 6.27
CA PRO A 30 12.41 -4.31 5.57
C PRO A 30 13.68 -4.38 6.42
N ARG A 31 14.83 -4.44 5.72
CA ARG A 31 16.15 -4.47 6.38
C ARG A 31 16.36 -3.23 7.24
N PRO A 32 16.68 -3.39 8.53
CA PRO A 32 16.98 -2.26 9.41
C PRO A 32 18.25 -1.52 8.98
N VAL A 33 18.32 -0.23 9.31
CA VAL A 33 19.48 0.63 9.02
C VAL A 33 20.76 0.13 9.69
N SER A 34 20.67 -0.36 10.93
CA SER A 34 21.82 -0.89 11.66
C SER A 34 21.39 -2.00 12.61
N VAL A 35 22.11 -3.11 12.56
CA VAL A 35 21.99 -4.22 13.50
C VAL A 35 23.37 -4.48 14.10
N LYS A 36 23.48 -4.49 15.44
CA LYS A 36 24.70 -4.83 16.18
C LYS A 36 24.40 -5.98 17.12
N VAL A 37 25.13 -7.07 16.98
CA VAL A 37 25.03 -8.24 17.86
C VAL A 37 26.24 -8.25 18.78
N ASP A 38 26.03 -8.52 20.06
CA ASP A 38 27.16 -8.65 21.03
C ASP A 38 27.93 -9.93 20.73
N ALA A 39 29.06 -9.78 20.03
CA ALA A 39 29.93 -10.90 19.66
C ALA A 39 30.67 -11.51 20.85
N LYS A 40 30.88 -10.74 21.91
CA LYS A 40 31.69 -11.10 23.09
C LYS A 40 30.86 -11.60 24.28
N GLY A 41 29.54 -11.28 24.28
CA GLY A 41 28.62 -11.72 25.33
C GLY A 41 28.45 -13.23 25.36
N ALA A 42 28.19 -13.78 26.55
CA ALA A 42 27.78 -15.17 26.69
C ALA A 42 26.58 -15.47 25.76
N ALA A 43 26.52 -16.68 25.19
CA ALA A 43 25.37 -17.12 24.38
C ALA A 43 24.17 -17.39 25.31
N THR A 44 23.62 -16.31 25.89
CA THR A 44 22.39 -16.38 26.69
C THR A 44 21.25 -15.87 25.80
N PRO A 45 20.27 -16.74 25.45
CA PRO A 45 19.18 -16.36 24.57
C PRO A 45 18.32 -15.23 25.15
N VAL A 46 17.93 -14.30 24.31
CA VAL A 46 16.86 -13.34 24.58
C VAL A 46 15.54 -14.00 24.25
N LYS A 47 14.64 -14.11 25.21
CA LYS A 47 13.32 -14.73 25.05
C LYS A 47 12.24 -13.90 25.71
N LEU A 48 11.00 -14.11 25.29
CA LEU A 48 9.81 -13.68 26.00
C LEU A 48 9.31 -14.82 26.89
N ASP A 49 8.95 -14.54 28.12
CA ASP A 49 8.39 -15.51 29.05
C ASP A 49 7.27 -14.91 29.93
N GLU A 50 6.58 -15.78 30.69
CA GLU A 50 5.40 -15.43 31.49
C GLU A 50 5.69 -14.39 32.58
N GLY A 51 6.93 -14.27 33.02
CA GLY A 51 7.29 -13.34 34.10
C GLY A 51 7.59 -11.92 33.62
N MET A 52 7.57 -11.67 32.33
CA MET A 52 7.86 -10.35 31.78
C MET A 52 6.67 -9.39 31.88
N CYS A 53 6.95 -8.08 31.95
CA CYS A 53 5.95 -7.04 31.83
C CYS A 53 6.35 -5.97 30.82
N ILE A 54 5.36 -5.25 30.28
CA ILE A 54 5.60 -4.08 29.44
C ILE A 54 5.35 -2.82 30.26
N ILE A 55 6.37 -1.96 30.35
CA ILE A 55 6.36 -0.74 31.15
C ILE A 55 6.57 0.47 30.26
N CYS A 56 5.65 1.44 30.37
CA CYS A 56 5.78 2.78 29.80
C CYS A 56 5.53 3.82 30.91
N LYS A 57 6.59 4.52 31.32
CA LYS A 57 6.51 5.58 32.36
C LYS A 57 6.30 6.97 31.76
N GLU A 58 6.15 7.08 30.44
CA GLU A 58 5.94 8.35 29.78
C GLU A 58 4.61 8.98 30.20
N LYS A 59 4.61 10.32 30.41
CA LYS A 59 3.38 11.07 30.68
C LYS A 59 2.50 11.23 29.44
N ASP A 60 3.08 11.08 28.25
CA ASP A 60 2.43 11.15 26.95
C ASP A 60 1.40 10.01 26.80
N GLY A 61 0.13 10.37 26.65
CA GLY A 61 -0.99 9.41 26.53
C GLY A 61 -0.90 8.52 25.31
N GLU A 62 -0.38 9.05 24.20
CA GLU A 62 -0.20 8.28 22.96
C GLU A 62 0.90 7.24 23.09
N PHE A 63 2.02 7.54 23.80
CA PHE A 63 3.04 6.53 24.10
C PHE A 63 2.46 5.41 24.98
N ARG A 64 1.68 5.73 26.01
CA ARG A 64 1.04 4.70 26.86
C ARG A 64 0.06 3.86 26.08
N ARG A 65 -0.76 4.50 25.24
CA ARG A 65 -1.68 3.79 24.34
C ARG A 65 -0.92 2.83 23.42
N GLN A 66 0.17 3.27 22.80
CA GLN A 66 0.97 2.42 21.90
C GLN A 66 1.69 1.30 22.65
N ALA A 67 2.16 1.50 23.87
CA ALA A 67 2.71 0.45 24.72
C ALA A 67 1.65 -0.60 25.09
N HIS A 68 0.41 -0.17 25.36
CA HIS A 68 -0.71 -1.09 25.59
C HIS A 68 -1.08 -1.90 24.34
N LEU A 69 -1.11 -1.27 23.17
CA LEU A 69 -1.32 -1.99 21.90
C LEU A 69 -0.20 -3.00 21.63
N LEU A 70 1.05 -2.65 21.94
CA LEU A 70 2.18 -3.58 21.85
C LEU A 70 1.99 -4.77 22.80
N GLN A 71 1.56 -4.53 24.04
CA GLN A 71 1.25 -5.61 25.00
C GLN A 71 0.18 -6.54 24.45
N GLN A 72 -0.94 -5.99 23.99
CA GLN A 72 -2.01 -6.79 23.39
C GLN A 72 -1.55 -7.60 22.18
N PHE A 73 -0.73 -7.00 21.33
CA PHE A 73 -0.17 -7.65 20.14
C PHE A 73 0.75 -8.83 20.52
N LEU A 74 1.71 -8.60 21.40
CA LEU A 74 2.62 -9.65 21.86
C LEU A 74 1.90 -10.73 22.67
N SER A 75 0.99 -10.36 23.58
CA SER A 75 0.21 -11.33 24.36
C SER A 75 -0.65 -12.23 23.49
N ARG A 76 -1.32 -11.66 22.49
CA ARG A 76 -2.13 -12.44 21.53
C ARG A 76 -1.27 -13.43 20.74
N GLY A 77 -0.11 -12.97 20.25
CA GLY A 77 0.77 -13.80 19.42
C GLY A 77 1.49 -14.91 20.21
N THR A 78 1.85 -14.64 21.46
CA THR A 78 2.59 -15.59 22.31
C THR A 78 1.72 -16.42 23.25
N GLY A 79 0.54 -15.94 23.59
CA GLY A 79 -0.28 -16.50 24.68
C GLY A 79 0.19 -16.09 26.08
N LEU A 80 1.26 -15.29 26.21
CA LEU A 80 1.79 -14.81 27.49
C LEU A 80 1.01 -13.57 27.96
N ALA A 81 0.73 -13.45 29.26
CA ALA A 81 0.03 -12.29 29.81
C ALA A 81 0.86 -10.98 29.75
N LEU A 82 2.17 -11.08 29.89
CA LEU A 82 3.13 -9.96 29.91
C LEU A 82 2.74 -8.84 30.91
N ASP A 83 2.21 -9.26 32.06
CA ASP A 83 1.74 -8.39 33.14
C ASP A 83 2.70 -8.27 34.34
N GLY A 84 3.79 -9.04 34.31
CA GLY A 84 4.83 -9.03 35.32
C GLY A 84 4.59 -9.90 36.53
N ALA A 85 3.61 -10.78 36.53
CA ALA A 85 3.28 -11.64 37.68
C ALA A 85 4.44 -12.55 38.12
N GLY A 86 5.39 -12.88 37.24
CA GLY A 86 6.55 -13.73 37.54
C GLY A 86 7.85 -12.98 37.79
N GLY A 87 7.96 -11.68 37.53
CA GLY A 87 9.13 -10.85 37.81
C GLY A 87 10.43 -11.20 37.07
N THR A 88 10.35 -11.93 35.93
CA THR A 88 11.53 -12.45 35.21
C THR A 88 12.17 -11.45 34.25
N GLY A 89 11.45 -10.37 33.88
CA GLY A 89 12.00 -9.40 32.95
C GLY A 89 11.08 -8.25 32.60
N ILE A 90 11.59 -7.32 31.80
CA ILE A 90 10.92 -6.07 31.45
C ILE A 90 11.08 -5.77 29.96
N ILE A 91 9.98 -5.39 29.31
CA ILE A 91 9.99 -4.66 28.03
C ILE A 91 9.68 -3.20 28.35
N ARG A 92 10.67 -2.32 28.20
CA ARG A 92 10.54 -0.91 28.53
C ARG A 92 10.31 -0.07 27.27
N VAL A 93 9.25 0.73 27.26
CA VAL A 93 8.96 1.69 26.18
C VAL A 93 9.34 3.08 26.66
N VAL A 94 10.22 3.77 25.91
CA VAL A 94 10.85 5.06 26.26
C VAL A 94 10.74 6.04 25.10
N LYS A 95 10.41 7.29 25.42
CA LYS A 95 10.49 8.40 24.47
C LYS A 95 11.94 8.91 24.40
N ASP A 96 12.56 8.84 23.23
CA ASP A 96 13.91 9.35 22.99
C ASP A 96 13.86 10.50 21.97
N ALA A 97 14.01 11.73 22.48
CA ALA A 97 13.99 12.93 21.63
C ALA A 97 15.17 13.00 20.65
N ALA A 98 16.30 12.33 20.93
CA ALA A 98 17.46 12.30 20.04
C ALA A 98 17.15 11.57 18.72
N LEU A 99 16.19 10.64 18.73
CA LEU A 99 15.78 9.92 17.52
C LEU A 99 14.99 10.79 16.54
N LYS A 100 14.51 12.00 16.94
CA LYS A 100 13.80 12.92 16.02
C LYS A 100 14.62 13.32 14.80
N GLN A 101 15.95 13.33 14.91
CA GLN A 101 16.83 13.61 13.77
C GLN A 101 16.67 12.60 12.61
N TYR A 102 16.18 11.40 12.89
CA TYR A 102 15.91 10.33 11.91
C TYR A 102 14.44 10.28 11.44
N GLY A 103 13.61 11.19 11.96
CA GLY A 103 12.20 11.28 11.60
C GLY A 103 11.24 10.67 12.65
N PRO A 104 9.91 10.84 12.44
CA PRO A 104 8.91 10.47 13.41
C PRO A 104 8.73 8.95 13.59
N GLU A 105 9.19 8.16 12.66
CA GLU A 105 9.04 6.69 12.65
C GLU A 105 10.29 5.97 13.20
N ALA A 106 11.33 6.74 13.59
CA ALA A 106 12.59 6.21 14.08
C ALA A 106 12.44 5.51 15.43
N TYR A 107 13.17 4.41 15.59
CA TYR A 107 13.26 3.67 16.83
C TYR A 107 14.64 3.04 17.05
N ARG A 108 14.93 2.72 18.32
CA ARG A 108 15.99 1.82 18.73
C ARG A 108 15.37 0.66 19.50
N LEU A 109 15.78 -0.56 19.20
CA LEU A 109 15.40 -1.78 19.90
C LEU A 109 16.66 -2.43 20.44
N GLU A 110 16.80 -2.46 21.76
CA GLU A 110 17.92 -3.08 22.46
C GLU A 110 17.40 -4.25 23.27
N ALA A 111 18.02 -5.40 23.14
CA ALA A 111 17.53 -6.61 23.77
C ALA A 111 18.68 -7.42 24.40
N ALA A 112 18.50 -7.75 25.66
CA ALA A 112 19.32 -8.63 26.45
C ALA A 112 18.43 -9.56 27.29
N PRO A 113 18.94 -10.67 27.84
CA PRO A 113 18.17 -11.57 28.68
C PRO A 113 17.41 -10.83 29.78
N GLY A 114 16.08 -11.02 29.83
CA GLY A 114 15.20 -10.36 30.80
C GLY A 114 15.02 -8.84 30.63
N ASN A 115 15.63 -8.20 29.62
CA ASN A 115 15.55 -6.76 29.45
C ASN A 115 15.50 -6.37 27.97
N ILE A 116 14.34 -5.88 27.51
CA ILE A 116 14.15 -5.33 26.17
C ILE A 116 13.78 -3.86 26.32
N VAL A 117 14.46 -2.98 25.56
CA VAL A 117 14.20 -1.55 25.57
C VAL A 117 13.82 -1.09 24.17
N ILE A 118 12.66 -0.47 24.06
CA ILE A 118 12.16 0.17 22.84
C ILE A 118 12.20 1.68 23.07
N SER A 119 13.15 2.36 22.45
CA SER A 119 13.26 3.81 22.43
C SER A 119 12.74 4.35 21.10
N ALA A 120 11.89 5.36 21.11
CA ALA A 120 11.27 5.89 19.90
C ALA A 120 11.11 7.42 19.94
N ALA A 121 11.18 8.05 18.75
CA ALA A 121 10.95 9.49 18.60
C ALA A 121 9.47 9.86 18.84
N THR A 122 8.56 9.01 18.38
CA THR A 122 7.11 9.14 18.53
C THR A 122 6.48 7.75 18.74
N PRO A 123 5.20 7.65 19.10
CA PRO A 123 4.49 6.36 19.21
C PRO A 123 4.59 5.48 17.95
N LYS A 124 4.73 6.08 16.75
CA LYS A 124 4.92 5.32 15.50
C LYS A 124 6.15 4.42 15.53
N GLY A 125 7.27 4.93 16.06
CA GLY A 125 8.50 4.15 16.21
C GLY A 125 8.32 2.95 17.16
N VAL A 126 7.50 3.09 18.21
CA VAL A 126 7.17 1.96 19.11
C VAL A 126 6.45 0.86 18.35
N TYR A 127 5.49 1.22 17.49
CA TYR A 127 4.79 0.28 16.65
C TYR A 127 5.75 -0.52 15.75
N TYR A 128 6.63 0.19 15.01
CA TYR A 128 7.56 -0.47 14.08
C TYR A 128 8.64 -1.29 14.80
N ALA A 129 9.07 -0.89 15.99
CA ALA A 129 9.92 -1.72 16.83
C ALA A 129 9.23 -3.04 17.21
N GLY A 130 7.94 -2.97 17.55
CA GLY A 130 7.11 -4.13 17.82
C GLY A 130 7.00 -5.08 16.61
N GLN A 131 6.86 -4.52 15.39
CA GLN A 131 6.83 -5.34 14.16
C GLN A 131 8.19 -6.02 13.91
N SER A 132 9.30 -5.33 14.15
CA SER A 132 10.63 -5.95 14.05
C SER A 132 10.82 -7.04 15.09
N LEU A 133 10.38 -6.83 16.33
CA LEU A 133 10.43 -7.83 17.39
C LEU A 133 9.59 -9.08 17.01
N ALA A 134 8.38 -8.88 16.47
CA ALA A 134 7.51 -9.97 16.07
C ALA A 134 8.10 -10.82 14.93
N GLN A 135 8.78 -10.20 13.96
CA GLN A 135 9.44 -10.92 12.87
C GLN A 135 10.62 -11.79 13.33
N MET A 136 11.17 -11.53 14.51
CA MET A 136 12.23 -12.35 15.11
C MET A 136 11.69 -13.54 15.90
N LEU A 137 10.40 -13.56 16.22
CA LEU A 137 9.75 -14.67 16.92
C LEU A 137 9.46 -15.84 15.98
N PRO A 138 9.30 -17.06 16.53
CA PRO A 138 8.87 -18.21 15.74
C PRO A 138 7.56 -17.92 14.97
N ALA A 139 7.42 -18.46 13.75
CA ALA A 139 6.24 -18.25 12.90
C ALA A 139 4.92 -18.65 13.58
N ALA A 140 4.97 -19.54 14.58
CA ALA A 140 3.84 -19.85 15.46
C ALA A 140 3.21 -18.62 16.12
N PHE A 141 3.94 -17.52 16.29
CA PHE A 141 3.43 -16.22 16.75
C PHE A 141 2.24 -15.75 15.91
N PHE A 142 2.29 -15.97 14.61
CA PHE A 142 1.30 -15.53 13.64
C PHE A 142 0.22 -16.56 13.34
N ASN A 143 0.34 -17.80 13.85
CA ASN A 143 -0.64 -18.85 13.66
C ASN A 143 -1.63 -18.87 14.83
N ASN A 144 -2.89 -18.53 14.59
CA ASN A 144 -3.93 -18.50 15.62
C ASN A 144 -4.28 -19.89 16.18
N ASP A 145 -4.05 -20.96 15.41
CA ASP A 145 -4.37 -22.34 15.77
C ASP A 145 -3.21 -23.07 16.45
N ALA A 146 -2.04 -22.43 16.59
CA ALA A 146 -0.88 -23.04 17.22
C ALA A 146 -1.07 -23.20 18.75
N ASP A 147 -0.60 -24.32 19.30
CA ASP A 147 -0.47 -24.48 20.75
C ASP A 147 0.67 -23.58 21.26
N LYS A 148 0.31 -22.40 21.72
CA LYS A 148 1.26 -21.37 22.20
C LYS A 148 2.07 -21.80 23.42
N LYS A 149 1.55 -22.74 24.23
CA LYS A 149 2.20 -23.21 25.46
C LYS A 149 3.41 -24.09 25.18
N SER A 150 3.43 -24.76 24.05
CA SER A 150 4.56 -25.62 23.64
C SER A 150 5.69 -24.87 22.95
N VAL A 151 5.54 -23.56 22.68
CA VAL A 151 6.50 -22.76 21.90
C VAL A 151 7.49 -22.04 22.82
N SER A 152 8.78 -22.20 22.55
CA SER A 152 9.81 -21.34 23.14
C SER A 152 9.89 -20.02 22.35
N TRP A 153 9.56 -18.92 23.01
CA TRP A 153 9.50 -17.59 22.40
C TRP A 153 10.89 -16.92 22.34
N ASN A 154 11.84 -17.59 21.70
CA ASN A 154 13.19 -17.05 21.50
C ASN A 154 13.14 -15.89 20.50
N VAL A 155 13.72 -14.75 20.89
CA VAL A 155 13.91 -13.55 20.07
C VAL A 155 15.25 -13.60 19.36
N ALA A 156 16.32 -13.94 20.11
CA ALA A 156 17.68 -14.01 19.59
C ALA A 156 18.57 -14.87 20.47
N GLU A 157 19.62 -15.44 19.88
CA GLU A 157 20.64 -16.23 20.61
C GLU A 157 21.60 -15.40 21.44
N LYS A 158 21.73 -14.12 21.10
CA LYS A 158 22.63 -13.17 21.76
C LYS A 158 21.99 -11.79 21.91
N PRO A 159 22.44 -10.97 22.87
CA PRO A 159 22.06 -9.57 22.97
C PRO A 159 22.32 -8.81 21.68
N PHE A 160 21.46 -7.86 21.36
CA PHE A 160 21.57 -7.06 20.15
C PHE A 160 21.01 -5.64 20.31
N SER A 161 21.38 -4.77 19.40
CA SER A 161 20.80 -3.43 19.25
C SER A 161 20.49 -3.16 17.77
N ILE A 162 19.29 -2.64 17.51
CA ILE A 162 18.82 -2.19 16.20
C ILE A 162 18.57 -0.69 16.27
N LEU A 163 19.09 0.08 15.30
CA LEU A 163 18.64 1.44 14.99
C LEU A 163 17.98 1.40 13.62
N ASP A 164 16.77 1.96 13.54
CA ASP A 164 15.99 1.84 12.29
C ASP A 164 15.06 3.03 12.06
N TYR A 165 14.91 3.40 10.78
CA TYR A 165 14.04 4.46 10.29
C TYR A 165 13.85 4.37 8.77
N PRO A 166 12.75 4.88 8.21
CA PRO A 166 12.46 4.74 6.78
C PRO A 166 13.26 5.70 5.90
N ARG A 167 13.48 5.29 4.65
CA ARG A 167 14.01 6.13 3.57
C ARG A 167 12.97 7.14 3.08
N PHE A 168 11.70 6.72 2.92
CA PHE A 168 10.60 7.56 2.44
C PHE A 168 9.46 7.65 3.45
N ALA A 169 8.83 8.82 3.51
CA ALA A 169 7.66 9.05 4.35
C ALA A 169 6.38 8.39 3.83
N TRP A 170 6.31 8.10 2.53
CA TRP A 170 5.17 7.48 1.86
C TRP A 170 5.52 6.10 1.29
N ARG A 171 4.86 5.06 1.79
CA ARG A 171 5.08 3.67 1.39
C ARG A 171 3.71 3.01 1.23
N ALA A 172 3.17 3.10 0.00
CA ALA A 172 1.79 2.75 -0.27
C ALA A 172 1.63 1.37 -0.91
N PHE A 173 0.52 0.74 -0.58
CA PHE A 173 -0.08 -0.34 -1.34
C PHE A 173 -1.47 0.09 -1.79
N MET A 174 -1.83 -0.15 -3.06
CA MET A 174 -3.15 0.13 -3.60
C MET A 174 -3.91 -1.17 -3.84
N LEU A 175 -5.16 -1.19 -3.35
CA LEU A 175 -6.13 -2.24 -3.60
C LEU A 175 -7.30 -1.71 -4.44
N ASP A 176 -7.54 -2.32 -5.59
CA ASP A 176 -8.74 -2.12 -6.39
C ASP A 176 -9.86 -3.04 -5.87
N GLU A 177 -10.90 -2.44 -5.33
CA GLU A 177 -12.14 -3.10 -4.90
C GLU A 177 -13.29 -2.90 -5.90
N ALA A 178 -13.09 -1.98 -6.85
CA ALA A 178 -14.14 -1.64 -7.79
C ALA A 178 -14.38 -2.75 -8.81
N ARG A 179 -13.31 -3.33 -9.38
CA ARG A 179 -13.43 -4.43 -10.33
C ARG A 179 -13.82 -5.73 -9.64
N HIS A 180 -13.13 -6.11 -8.55
CA HIS A 180 -13.56 -7.22 -7.70
C HIS A 180 -13.52 -6.82 -6.23
N PHE A 181 -14.60 -7.15 -5.51
CA PHE A 181 -14.83 -6.79 -4.11
C PHE A 181 -14.43 -7.93 -3.19
N PHE A 182 -13.53 -7.68 -2.24
CA PHE A 182 -12.99 -8.70 -1.32
C PHE A 182 -13.56 -8.62 0.10
N GLY A 183 -14.00 -7.44 0.54
CA GLY A 183 -14.67 -7.27 1.82
C GLY A 183 -13.75 -6.96 3.01
N GLU A 184 -14.38 -6.66 4.15
CA GLU A 184 -13.74 -6.08 5.34
C GLU A 184 -12.61 -6.94 5.91
N GLU A 185 -12.78 -8.25 5.95
CA GLU A 185 -11.81 -9.15 6.58
C GLU A 185 -10.54 -9.27 5.74
N GLU A 186 -10.67 -9.27 4.41
CA GLU A 186 -9.49 -9.29 3.54
C GLU A 186 -8.72 -7.98 3.58
N VAL A 187 -9.41 -6.84 3.58
CA VAL A 187 -8.76 -5.54 3.74
C VAL A 187 -7.99 -5.48 5.07
N LYS A 188 -8.55 -5.99 6.18
CA LYS A 188 -7.84 -6.05 7.46
C LYS A 188 -6.62 -6.96 7.40
N ARG A 189 -6.70 -8.10 6.71
CA ARG A 189 -5.57 -9.01 6.51
C ARG A 189 -4.43 -8.33 5.75
N LEU A 190 -4.75 -7.62 4.68
CA LEU A 190 -3.77 -6.83 3.93
C LEU A 190 -3.16 -5.70 4.79
N ILE A 191 -3.96 -5.01 5.60
CA ILE A 191 -3.50 -4.00 6.56
C ILE A 191 -2.52 -4.62 7.59
N ASP A 192 -2.77 -5.84 8.07
CA ASP A 192 -1.85 -6.55 8.98
C ASP A 192 -0.50 -6.82 8.31
N GLN A 193 -0.51 -7.29 7.06
CA GLN A 193 0.71 -7.53 6.30
C GLN A 193 1.45 -6.23 5.98
N MET A 194 0.74 -5.17 5.60
CA MET A 194 1.31 -3.84 5.41
C MET A 194 2.00 -3.34 6.69
N GLY A 195 1.33 -3.48 7.83
CA GLY A 195 1.88 -3.10 9.13
C GLY A 195 3.15 -3.86 9.48
N LEU A 196 3.15 -5.19 9.30
CA LEU A 196 4.31 -6.05 9.53
C LEU A 196 5.50 -5.64 8.66
N LEU A 197 5.24 -5.27 7.41
CA LEU A 197 6.23 -4.79 6.43
C LEU A 197 6.52 -3.28 6.53
N LYS A 198 6.02 -2.59 7.55
CA LYS A 198 6.23 -1.16 7.79
C LYS A 198 5.77 -0.24 6.65
N MET A 199 4.80 -0.68 5.84
CA MET A 199 4.08 0.21 4.92
C MET A 199 3.07 1.05 5.70
N ASN A 200 2.79 2.28 5.24
CA ASN A 200 2.03 3.23 6.03
C ASN A 200 0.86 3.92 5.30
N VAL A 201 0.61 3.56 4.05
CA VAL A 201 -0.51 4.11 3.28
C VAL A 201 -1.24 2.98 2.54
N LEU A 202 -2.53 2.81 2.83
CA LEU A 202 -3.44 2.03 2.00
C LEU A 202 -4.14 3.00 1.04
N HIS A 203 -3.83 2.92 -0.24
CA HIS A 203 -4.55 3.58 -1.31
C HIS A 203 -5.73 2.68 -1.70
N TRP A 204 -6.95 3.11 -1.41
CA TRP A 204 -8.14 2.29 -1.52
C TRP A 204 -9.02 2.75 -2.66
N HIS A 205 -8.95 2.04 -3.80
CA HIS A 205 -9.69 2.36 -5.01
C HIS A 205 -11.11 1.81 -4.89
N LEU A 206 -12.07 2.72 -4.64
CA LEU A 206 -13.44 2.40 -4.21
C LEU A 206 -14.49 2.61 -5.28
N SER A 207 -14.15 3.21 -6.42
CA SER A 207 -15.08 3.39 -7.52
C SER A 207 -14.38 3.35 -8.87
N ASP A 208 -15.06 2.74 -9.81
CA ASP A 208 -14.65 2.63 -11.21
C ASP A 208 -15.89 2.36 -12.09
N ASP A 209 -15.71 2.17 -13.40
CA ASP A 209 -16.80 1.88 -14.34
C ASP A 209 -17.60 0.63 -13.94
N ALA A 210 -16.91 -0.42 -13.46
CA ALA A 210 -17.49 -1.72 -13.13
C ALA A 210 -18.06 -1.83 -11.71
N GLY A 211 -17.94 -0.79 -10.88
CA GLY A 211 -18.48 -0.87 -9.53
C GLY A 211 -18.21 0.34 -8.64
N TRP A 212 -19.15 0.60 -7.76
CA TRP A 212 -19.08 1.60 -6.69
C TRP A 212 -19.12 0.91 -5.33
N ARG A 213 -18.10 1.08 -4.49
CA ARG A 213 -17.88 0.23 -3.32
C ARG A 213 -18.04 0.91 -1.96
N ILE A 214 -18.43 2.18 -1.90
CA ILE A 214 -18.58 2.90 -0.63
C ILE A 214 -19.98 3.52 -0.50
N GLN A 215 -20.61 3.31 0.65
CA GLN A 215 -21.91 3.90 0.95
C GLN A 215 -21.80 5.43 1.08
N ILE A 216 -22.59 6.13 0.26
CA ILE A 216 -22.88 7.56 0.37
C ILE A 216 -24.35 7.70 0.76
N LYS A 217 -24.61 8.16 1.97
CA LYS A 217 -25.99 8.20 2.53
C LYS A 217 -26.90 9.09 1.70
N LYS A 218 -26.38 10.21 1.19
CA LYS A 218 -27.14 11.12 0.34
C LYS A 218 -27.49 10.50 -1.02
N TYR A 219 -26.70 9.55 -1.48
CA TYR A 219 -26.86 8.92 -2.80
C TYR A 219 -26.91 7.38 -2.70
N PRO A 220 -28.02 6.80 -2.15
CA PRO A 220 -28.09 5.37 -1.85
C PRO A 220 -28.03 4.47 -3.09
N LYS A 221 -28.41 4.97 -4.29
CA LYS A 221 -28.34 4.20 -5.53
C LYS A 221 -26.88 3.89 -5.95
N LEU A 222 -25.89 4.66 -5.48
CA LEU A 222 -24.49 4.36 -5.75
C LEU A 222 -24.11 2.94 -5.31
N THR A 223 -24.66 2.45 -4.20
CA THR A 223 -24.42 1.08 -3.73
C THR A 223 -25.50 0.10 -4.14
N SER A 224 -26.78 0.51 -4.16
CA SER A 224 -27.87 -0.42 -4.50
C SER A 224 -27.95 -0.73 -6.01
N VAL A 225 -27.43 0.14 -6.87
CA VAL A 225 -27.32 -0.04 -8.34
C VAL A 225 -25.86 -0.14 -8.73
N GLY A 226 -25.03 0.89 -8.46
CA GLY A 226 -23.63 0.95 -8.84
C GLY A 226 -22.75 -0.09 -8.17
N GLY A 227 -23.15 -0.65 -7.02
CA GLY A 227 -22.46 -1.73 -6.32
C GLY A 227 -22.65 -3.11 -6.93
N LYS A 228 -23.40 -3.23 -8.04
CA LYS A 228 -23.81 -4.50 -8.64
C LYS A 228 -23.61 -4.50 -10.14
N ARG A 229 -23.15 -5.61 -10.69
CA ARG A 229 -23.18 -5.90 -12.13
C ARG A 229 -23.68 -7.32 -12.38
N ARG A 230 -24.37 -7.56 -13.52
CA ARG A 230 -25.01 -8.85 -13.79
C ARG A 230 -24.04 -9.97 -14.14
N ASP A 231 -22.84 -9.62 -14.59
CA ASP A 231 -21.80 -10.56 -15.00
C ASP A 231 -20.43 -9.86 -15.02
N THR A 232 -19.35 -10.61 -15.25
CA THR A 232 -17.99 -10.07 -15.34
C THR A 232 -17.25 -10.67 -16.52
N GLU A 233 -16.67 -9.83 -17.39
CA GLU A 233 -15.74 -10.26 -18.42
C GLU A 233 -14.50 -10.92 -17.81
N ILE A 234 -14.03 -12.01 -18.42
CA ILE A 234 -12.87 -12.78 -17.96
C ILE A 234 -11.78 -12.89 -19.03
N GLU A 235 -10.59 -13.31 -18.63
CA GLU A 235 -9.36 -13.55 -19.42
C GLU A 235 -8.68 -12.28 -19.91
N THR A 236 -9.30 -11.46 -20.75
CA THR A 236 -8.72 -10.23 -21.31
C THR A 236 -9.79 -9.27 -21.82
N TRP A 237 -9.42 -8.00 -21.97
CA TRP A 237 -10.31 -6.96 -22.51
C TRP A 237 -10.87 -7.36 -23.88
N GLY A 238 -12.18 -7.34 -24.02
CA GLY A 238 -12.88 -7.68 -25.25
C GLY A 238 -12.87 -9.16 -25.59
N SER A 239 -12.65 -10.04 -24.61
CA SER A 239 -12.65 -11.49 -24.81
C SER A 239 -14.01 -12.04 -25.27
N GLY A 240 -15.10 -11.36 -24.91
CA GLY A 240 -16.45 -11.84 -25.10
C GLY A 240 -16.82 -13.04 -24.24
N LYS A 241 -15.96 -13.40 -23.27
CA LYS A 241 -16.20 -14.47 -22.29
C LYS A 241 -16.57 -13.87 -20.95
N TYR A 242 -17.49 -14.51 -20.25
CA TYR A 242 -18.05 -14.00 -19.01
C TYR A 242 -18.06 -15.09 -17.93
N GLU A 243 -18.07 -14.65 -16.66
CA GLU A 243 -18.05 -15.54 -15.51
C GLU A 243 -19.36 -16.32 -15.31
N GLY A 244 -20.48 -15.78 -15.84
CA GLY A 244 -21.82 -16.38 -15.77
C GLY A 244 -22.51 -16.19 -14.41
N ARG A 245 -22.06 -15.23 -13.62
CA ARG A 245 -22.65 -14.91 -12.31
C ARG A 245 -22.57 -13.42 -11.99
N PRO A 246 -23.53 -12.89 -11.22
CA PRO A 246 -23.49 -11.52 -10.75
C PRO A 246 -22.30 -11.28 -9.82
N HIS A 247 -21.79 -10.05 -9.85
CA HIS A 247 -20.82 -9.55 -8.89
C HIS A 247 -21.38 -8.36 -8.13
N GLU A 248 -21.34 -8.41 -6.78
CA GLU A 248 -21.83 -7.33 -5.93
C GLU A 248 -21.02 -7.18 -4.65
N GLY A 249 -21.02 -5.98 -4.09
CA GLY A 249 -20.43 -5.70 -2.80
C GLY A 249 -20.19 -4.20 -2.61
N PHE A 250 -20.23 -3.78 -1.35
CA PHE A 250 -19.87 -2.42 -0.94
C PHE A 250 -19.61 -2.38 0.57
N TYR A 251 -18.97 -1.31 1.01
CA TYR A 251 -18.73 -1.01 2.42
C TYR A 251 -19.77 -0.02 2.93
N THR A 252 -20.45 -0.36 4.03
CA THR A 252 -21.20 0.62 4.81
C THR A 252 -20.26 1.61 5.48
N GLN A 253 -20.75 2.80 5.80
CA GLN A 253 -19.92 3.79 6.51
C GLN A 253 -19.41 3.28 7.86
N GLU A 254 -20.14 2.38 8.51
CA GLU A 254 -19.70 1.76 9.77
C GLU A 254 -18.52 0.81 9.55
N GLN A 255 -18.56 -0.02 8.50
CA GLN A 255 -17.42 -0.86 8.10
C GLN A 255 -16.21 0.01 7.76
N VAL A 256 -16.38 1.08 6.97
CA VAL A 256 -15.31 2.03 6.68
C VAL A 256 -14.69 2.59 7.96
N ARG A 257 -15.50 3.06 8.92
CA ARG A 257 -14.99 3.56 10.20
C ARG A 257 -14.24 2.51 11.01
N ARG A 258 -14.68 1.24 10.99
CA ARG A 258 -13.94 0.14 11.63
C ARG A 258 -12.59 -0.09 10.96
N ILE A 259 -12.56 -0.16 9.63
CA ILE A 259 -11.32 -0.35 8.85
C ILE A 259 -10.35 0.82 9.07
N VAL A 260 -10.85 2.07 9.05
CA VAL A 260 -10.03 3.27 9.29
C VAL A 260 -9.39 3.23 10.69
N ARG A 261 -10.16 2.88 11.73
CA ARG A 261 -9.60 2.73 13.09
C ARG A 261 -8.57 1.59 13.14
N TYR A 262 -8.88 0.47 12.54
CA TYR A 262 -8.00 -0.70 12.48
C TYR A 262 -6.65 -0.38 11.81
N ALA A 263 -6.68 0.38 10.73
CA ALA A 263 -5.49 0.87 10.03
C ALA A 263 -4.70 1.87 10.89
N ALA A 264 -5.39 2.82 11.55
CA ALA A 264 -4.77 3.82 12.41
C ALA A 264 -4.00 3.19 13.59
N ASP A 265 -4.52 2.11 14.20
CA ASP A 265 -3.82 1.36 15.25
C ASP A 265 -2.53 0.69 14.74
N ARG A 266 -2.36 0.58 13.42
CA ARG A 266 -1.19 0.05 12.72
C ARG A 266 -0.33 1.09 12.02
N ASN A 267 -0.54 2.38 12.37
CA ASN A 267 0.13 3.53 11.73
C ASN A 267 -0.09 3.60 10.21
N ILE A 268 -1.20 3.04 9.70
CA ILE A 268 -1.56 3.09 8.29
C ILE A 268 -2.64 4.14 8.10
N THR A 269 -2.35 5.09 7.20
CA THR A 269 -3.32 6.06 6.72
C THR A 269 -4.05 5.50 5.51
N ILE A 270 -5.37 5.55 5.49
CA ILE A 270 -6.15 5.21 4.31
C ILE A 270 -6.35 6.46 3.46
N VAL A 271 -5.99 6.37 2.18
CA VAL A 271 -6.27 7.35 1.14
C VAL A 271 -7.35 6.77 0.24
N PRO A 272 -8.62 7.20 0.38
CA PRO A 272 -9.68 6.72 -0.50
C PRO A 272 -9.53 7.33 -1.88
N GLU A 273 -9.85 6.55 -2.91
CA GLU A 273 -9.99 7.01 -4.28
C GLU A 273 -11.43 6.90 -4.75
N ILE A 274 -11.91 8.00 -5.32
CA ILE A 274 -13.11 8.07 -6.16
C ILE A 274 -12.66 8.60 -7.51
N ASP A 275 -12.68 7.72 -8.50
CA ASP A 275 -12.13 8.04 -9.80
C ASP A 275 -13.08 8.91 -10.62
N ILE A 276 -12.57 10.08 -11.03
CA ILE A 276 -13.28 11.13 -11.75
C ILE A 276 -12.31 11.98 -12.61
N PRO A 277 -12.71 12.55 -13.74
CA PRO A 277 -14.03 12.47 -14.33
C PRO A 277 -14.27 11.22 -15.19
N GLY A 278 -13.23 10.48 -15.57
CA GLY A 278 -13.30 9.16 -16.19
C GLY A 278 -13.79 8.09 -15.22
N HIS A 279 -13.81 6.84 -15.66
CA HIS A 279 -14.11 5.66 -14.81
C HIS A 279 -15.38 5.79 -13.94
N SER A 280 -16.40 6.46 -14.48
CA SER A 280 -17.58 6.91 -13.71
C SER A 280 -18.88 6.21 -14.07
N ALA A 281 -18.84 5.12 -14.87
CA ALA A 281 -20.06 4.48 -15.38
C ALA A 281 -20.97 3.98 -14.26
N ALA A 282 -20.45 3.35 -13.22
CA ALA A 282 -21.27 2.86 -12.10
C ALA A 282 -22.04 4.01 -11.41
N ALA A 283 -21.42 5.18 -11.25
CA ALA A 283 -22.07 6.36 -10.69
C ALA A 283 -23.14 6.94 -11.63
N ILE A 284 -22.84 7.04 -12.92
CA ILE A 284 -23.75 7.61 -13.94
C ILE A 284 -24.94 6.70 -14.16
N VAL A 285 -24.77 5.38 -14.18
CA VAL A 285 -25.87 4.42 -14.25
C VAL A 285 -26.77 4.52 -13.02
N SER A 286 -26.18 4.75 -11.84
CA SER A 286 -26.94 4.94 -10.58
C SER A 286 -27.77 6.22 -10.58
N TYR A 287 -27.29 7.27 -11.25
CA TYR A 287 -27.92 8.60 -11.34
C TYR A 287 -27.88 9.11 -12.78
N PRO A 288 -28.81 8.63 -13.64
CA PRO A 288 -28.79 8.90 -15.08
C PRO A 288 -28.88 10.38 -15.47
N GLU A 289 -29.29 11.24 -14.54
CA GLU A 289 -29.26 12.68 -14.71
C GLU A 289 -27.86 13.30 -14.79
N LEU A 290 -26.82 12.52 -14.45
CA LEU A 290 -25.40 12.91 -14.56
C LEU A 290 -24.80 12.51 -15.92
N LYS A 291 -25.59 11.86 -16.76
CA LYS A 291 -25.13 11.39 -18.07
C LYS A 291 -24.69 12.54 -18.97
N LEU A 292 -23.63 12.31 -19.70
CA LEU A 292 -23.13 13.22 -20.72
C LEU A 292 -23.73 12.95 -22.10
N SER A 293 -23.96 11.68 -22.43
CA SER A 293 -24.39 11.20 -23.76
C SER A 293 -25.90 11.01 -23.86
N ALA A 294 -26.44 11.21 -25.07
CA ALA A 294 -27.81 10.83 -25.41
C ALA A 294 -28.04 9.30 -25.40
N ARG A 295 -26.95 8.51 -25.43
CA ARG A 295 -27.00 7.04 -25.31
C ARG A 295 -26.37 6.64 -23.99
N PRO A 296 -27.09 6.71 -22.86
CA PRO A 296 -26.54 6.30 -21.56
C PRO A 296 -26.33 4.79 -21.54
N LEU A 297 -25.38 4.33 -20.73
CA LEU A 297 -25.29 2.94 -20.35
C LEU A 297 -26.59 2.54 -19.64
N ALA A 298 -27.15 1.38 -20.02
CA ALA A 298 -28.41 0.88 -19.43
C ALA A 298 -28.15 0.20 -18.07
N GLU A 299 -26.95 -0.28 -17.84
CA GLU A 299 -26.54 -1.03 -16.67
C GLU A 299 -25.04 -0.80 -16.37
N VAL A 300 -24.60 -1.16 -15.17
CA VAL A 300 -23.18 -1.16 -14.80
C VAL A 300 -22.43 -2.11 -15.74
N PRO A 301 -21.32 -1.65 -16.35
CA PRO A 301 -20.59 -2.44 -17.33
C PRO A 301 -20.16 -3.81 -16.81
N VAL A 302 -20.32 -4.83 -17.65
CA VAL A 302 -19.79 -6.18 -17.42
C VAL A 302 -18.43 -6.36 -18.07
N SER A 303 -18.14 -5.57 -19.11
CA SER A 303 -16.83 -5.49 -19.77
C SER A 303 -16.03 -4.32 -19.22
N PHE A 304 -14.76 -4.55 -18.96
CA PHE A 304 -13.84 -3.50 -18.48
C PHE A 304 -13.38 -2.53 -19.59
N ASN A 305 -13.85 -2.72 -20.85
CA ASN A 305 -13.68 -1.77 -21.95
C ASN A 305 -14.77 -0.69 -21.99
N ASP A 306 -15.89 -0.95 -21.34
CA ASP A 306 -17.02 -0.03 -21.32
C ASP A 306 -16.88 0.93 -20.14
N GLY A 307 -17.09 2.21 -20.40
CA GLY A 307 -16.94 3.22 -19.37
C GLY A 307 -17.70 4.50 -19.70
N ALA A 308 -17.65 5.45 -18.78
CA ALA A 308 -18.24 6.77 -18.95
C ALA A 308 -17.42 7.84 -18.23
N ALA A 309 -17.62 9.09 -18.64
CA ALA A 309 -17.04 10.24 -17.96
C ALA A 309 -18.13 11.24 -17.56
N PHE A 310 -17.92 11.93 -16.45
CA PHE A 310 -18.77 13.04 -16.04
C PHE A 310 -18.70 14.23 -17.00
N ASP A 311 -19.77 15.00 -17.06
CA ASP A 311 -19.79 16.30 -17.72
C ASP A 311 -19.02 17.34 -16.88
N PRO A 312 -17.86 17.82 -17.35
CA PRO A 312 -17.05 18.78 -16.63
C PRO A 312 -17.61 20.19 -16.65
N THR A 313 -18.69 20.43 -17.40
CA THR A 313 -19.35 21.73 -17.54
C THR A 313 -20.63 21.86 -16.70
N SER A 314 -21.11 20.75 -16.15
CA SER A 314 -22.40 20.68 -15.42
C SER A 314 -22.26 21.03 -13.94
N GLU A 315 -22.97 22.07 -13.48
CA GLU A 315 -23.04 22.40 -12.05
C GLU A 315 -23.63 21.25 -11.21
N ARG A 316 -24.51 20.44 -11.80
CA ARG A 316 -25.06 19.25 -11.14
C ARG A 316 -23.99 18.22 -10.82
N THR A 317 -23.04 18.02 -11.73
CA THR A 317 -21.87 17.14 -11.50
C THR A 317 -21.09 17.61 -10.28
N TYR A 318 -20.80 18.91 -10.19
CA TYR A 318 -20.05 19.45 -9.05
C TYR A 318 -20.83 19.39 -7.75
N GLN A 319 -22.14 19.62 -7.76
CA GLN A 319 -22.97 19.47 -6.56
C GLN A 319 -22.93 18.01 -6.07
N PHE A 320 -23.13 17.04 -6.99
CA PHE A 320 -23.07 15.62 -6.68
C PHE A 320 -21.71 15.21 -6.10
N LEU A 321 -20.61 15.59 -6.75
CA LEU A 321 -19.26 15.29 -6.28
C LEU A 321 -18.94 16.01 -4.96
N GLY A 322 -19.39 17.24 -4.77
CA GLY A 322 -19.20 17.99 -3.52
C GLY A 322 -19.85 17.32 -2.33
N ASP A 323 -21.04 16.77 -2.51
CA ASP A 323 -21.74 16.01 -1.48
C ASP A 323 -20.99 14.72 -1.12
N ILE A 324 -20.49 13.99 -2.15
CA ILE A 324 -19.66 12.79 -1.95
C ILE A 324 -18.38 13.15 -1.18
N MET A 325 -17.64 14.18 -1.59
CA MET A 325 -16.43 14.63 -0.92
C MET A 325 -16.67 15.04 0.53
N THR A 326 -17.86 15.56 0.86
CA THR A 326 -18.25 15.88 2.24
C THR A 326 -18.36 14.63 3.10
N GLU A 327 -19.03 13.59 2.61
CA GLU A 327 -19.13 12.32 3.34
C GLU A 327 -17.77 11.61 3.46
N LEU A 328 -16.97 11.58 2.39
CA LEU A 328 -15.61 11.01 2.42
C LEU A 328 -14.72 11.74 3.43
N ALA A 329 -14.73 13.07 3.45
CA ALA A 329 -13.95 13.85 4.41
C ALA A 329 -14.32 13.55 5.87
N SER A 330 -15.57 13.17 6.13
CA SER A 330 -16.03 12.75 7.46
C SER A 330 -15.58 11.34 7.87
N LEU A 331 -15.34 10.48 6.88
CA LEU A 331 -14.99 9.07 7.09
C LEU A 331 -13.47 8.86 7.17
N PHE A 332 -12.70 9.63 6.40
CA PHE A 332 -11.25 9.46 6.24
C PHE A 332 -10.48 10.65 6.83
N PRO A 333 -9.88 10.49 8.01
CA PRO A 333 -9.16 11.58 8.69
C PRO A 333 -7.78 11.87 8.10
N GLY A 334 -7.29 11.06 7.16
CA GLY A 334 -5.90 11.06 6.64
C GLY A 334 -5.47 12.31 5.86
N GLY A 335 -6.35 13.29 5.66
CA GLY A 335 -6.01 14.57 5.07
C GLY A 335 -5.88 14.58 3.53
N ILE A 336 -5.85 13.42 2.86
CA ILE A 336 -5.70 13.29 1.41
C ILE A 336 -6.87 12.45 0.85
N ILE A 337 -7.42 12.91 -0.28
CA ILE A 337 -8.36 12.15 -1.10
C ILE A 337 -7.80 12.06 -2.50
N HIS A 338 -7.74 10.85 -3.06
CA HIS A 338 -7.36 10.60 -4.42
C HIS A 338 -8.59 10.68 -5.33
N ILE A 339 -8.44 11.35 -6.46
CA ILE A 339 -9.55 11.60 -7.39
C ILE A 339 -9.43 10.82 -8.71
N GLY A 340 -8.46 9.92 -8.82
CA GLY A 340 -8.13 9.29 -10.10
C GLY A 340 -7.60 10.30 -11.10
N GLY A 341 -8.37 10.59 -12.13
CA GLY A 341 -8.08 11.61 -13.14
C GLY A 341 -7.37 11.07 -14.37
N ASP A 342 -7.23 9.76 -14.46
CA ASP A 342 -6.62 9.04 -15.56
C ASP A 342 -7.63 8.73 -16.69
N GLU A 343 -7.12 8.41 -17.84
CA GLU A 343 -7.80 7.82 -19.01
C GLU A 343 -9.14 8.46 -19.43
N VAL A 344 -9.27 9.77 -19.36
CA VAL A 344 -10.53 10.49 -19.66
C VAL A 344 -10.99 10.29 -21.11
N ARG A 345 -10.26 9.67 -21.98
CA ARG A 345 -10.62 9.33 -23.38
C ARG A 345 -11.45 10.43 -24.06
N TYR A 346 -10.87 11.63 -24.21
CA TYR A 346 -11.56 12.85 -24.67
C TYR A 346 -12.35 12.67 -25.96
N LYS A 347 -11.81 11.94 -26.96
CA LYS A 347 -12.51 11.63 -28.23
C LYS A 347 -13.79 10.84 -28.01
N LYS A 348 -13.77 9.91 -27.03
CA LYS A 348 -14.93 9.04 -26.78
C LYS A 348 -16.03 9.79 -26.03
N TYR A 349 -15.67 10.67 -25.09
CA TYR A 349 -16.65 11.21 -24.15
C TYR A 349 -16.96 12.68 -24.34
N TRP A 350 -16.00 13.54 -24.70
CA TRP A 350 -16.19 14.99 -24.70
C TRP A 350 -16.19 15.62 -26.08
N GLU A 351 -15.44 15.08 -27.04
CA GLU A 351 -15.35 15.62 -28.38
C GLU A 351 -16.68 15.49 -29.12
N GLY A 352 -17.06 16.56 -29.83
CA GLY A 352 -18.33 16.60 -30.59
C GLY A 352 -19.59 16.74 -29.73
N VAL A 353 -19.47 16.91 -28.41
CA VAL A 353 -20.61 17.17 -27.51
C VAL A 353 -20.94 18.67 -27.57
N PRO A 354 -22.11 19.09 -28.14
CA PRO A 354 -22.35 20.49 -28.50
C PRO A 354 -22.26 21.47 -27.34
N HIS A 355 -22.75 21.12 -26.15
CA HIS A 355 -22.73 22.01 -25.00
C HIS A 355 -21.32 22.12 -24.38
N ILE A 356 -20.49 21.08 -24.45
CA ILE A 356 -19.08 21.14 -24.04
C ILE A 356 -18.31 22.06 -24.97
N GLU A 357 -18.48 21.91 -26.29
CA GLU A 357 -17.84 22.76 -27.28
C GLU A 357 -18.25 24.23 -27.11
N ALA A 358 -19.53 24.50 -26.90
CA ALA A 358 -20.05 25.84 -26.63
C ALA A 358 -19.46 26.42 -25.31
N PHE A 359 -19.35 25.60 -24.27
CA PHE A 359 -18.76 26.00 -22.99
C PHE A 359 -17.26 26.35 -23.16
N MET A 360 -16.50 25.47 -23.83
CA MET A 360 -15.09 25.70 -24.10
C MET A 360 -14.89 27.01 -24.88
N LYS A 361 -15.67 27.24 -25.94
CA LYS A 361 -15.66 28.49 -26.71
C LYS A 361 -15.95 29.70 -25.82
N LYS A 362 -17.01 29.63 -25.02
CA LYS A 362 -17.41 30.73 -24.10
C LYS A 362 -16.33 31.05 -23.06
N LYS A 363 -15.61 30.04 -22.57
CA LYS A 363 -14.56 30.17 -21.55
C LYS A 363 -13.17 30.40 -22.13
N GLY A 364 -13.00 30.36 -23.45
CA GLY A 364 -11.70 30.48 -24.11
C GLY A 364 -10.80 29.26 -23.92
N ILE A 365 -11.36 28.10 -23.53
CA ILE A 365 -10.64 26.84 -23.33
C ILE A 365 -10.38 26.23 -24.72
N LYS A 366 -9.13 25.93 -25.04
CA LYS A 366 -8.72 25.48 -26.38
C LYS A 366 -8.53 23.96 -26.48
N THR A 367 -8.14 23.32 -25.38
CA THR A 367 -7.81 21.90 -25.36
C THR A 367 -8.66 21.14 -24.33
N PHE A 368 -8.87 19.84 -24.52
CA PHE A 368 -9.55 19.01 -23.53
C PHE A 368 -8.72 18.79 -22.26
N PRO A 369 -7.38 18.68 -22.32
CA PRO A 369 -6.56 18.75 -21.11
C PRO A 369 -6.77 20.02 -20.27
N ASP A 370 -6.96 21.20 -20.91
CA ASP A 370 -7.30 22.43 -20.18
C ASP A 370 -8.68 22.34 -19.51
N LEU A 371 -9.65 21.70 -20.18
CA LEU A 371 -10.97 21.46 -19.61
C LEU A 371 -10.89 20.51 -18.42
N GLN A 372 -10.05 19.46 -18.49
CA GLN A 372 -9.80 18.57 -17.38
C GLN A 372 -9.09 19.29 -16.22
N ILE A 373 -8.09 20.12 -16.49
CA ILE A 373 -7.42 20.92 -15.45
C ILE A 373 -8.43 21.85 -14.76
N MET A 374 -9.32 22.49 -15.52
CA MET A 374 -10.38 23.32 -14.93
C MET A 374 -11.27 22.51 -13.99
N PHE A 375 -11.72 21.30 -14.42
CA PHE A 375 -12.50 20.39 -13.60
C PHE A 375 -11.72 19.99 -12.34
N THR A 376 -10.49 19.53 -12.50
CA THR A 376 -9.61 19.05 -11.42
C THR A 376 -9.33 20.16 -10.39
N ASN A 377 -9.05 21.38 -10.84
CA ASN A 377 -8.83 22.53 -9.94
C ASN A 377 -10.08 22.86 -9.13
N ARG A 378 -11.28 22.74 -9.73
CA ARG A 378 -12.52 22.96 -9.01
C ARG A 378 -12.74 21.90 -7.93
N ILE A 379 -12.46 20.63 -8.24
CA ILE A 379 -12.50 19.54 -7.25
C ILE A 379 -11.45 19.77 -6.14
N SER A 380 -10.24 20.21 -6.50
CA SER A 380 -9.20 20.56 -5.51
C SER A 380 -9.67 21.65 -4.55
N GLY A 381 -10.31 22.71 -5.06
CA GLY A 381 -10.90 23.75 -4.23
C GLY A 381 -11.96 23.23 -3.28
N MET A 382 -12.87 22.36 -3.78
CA MET A 382 -13.90 21.74 -2.96
C MET A 382 -13.33 20.85 -1.85
N LEU A 383 -12.24 20.14 -2.11
CA LEU A 383 -11.52 19.35 -1.11
C LEU A 383 -10.81 20.24 -0.09
N ALA A 384 -10.19 21.33 -0.54
CA ALA A 384 -9.51 22.30 0.33
C ALA A 384 -10.48 22.96 1.32
N GLU A 385 -11.70 23.31 0.89
CA GLU A 385 -12.78 23.81 1.76
C GLU A 385 -13.15 22.82 2.89
N ARG A 386 -12.89 21.53 2.68
CA ARG A 386 -13.11 20.44 3.64
C ARG A 386 -11.85 20.04 4.42
N GLY A 387 -10.78 20.84 4.31
CA GLY A 387 -9.48 20.57 4.94
C GLY A 387 -8.79 19.32 4.37
N ARG A 388 -9.04 18.99 3.09
CA ARG A 388 -8.44 17.85 2.41
C ARG A 388 -7.57 18.32 1.26
N ARG A 389 -6.49 17.60 1.04
CA ARG A 389 -5.57 17.80 -0.08
C ARG A 389 -5.90 16.80 -1.18
N MET A 390 -5.90 17.26 -2.42
CA MET A 390 -6.13 16.40 -3.58
C MET A 390 -4.87 15.64 -3.98
N MET A 391 -5.04 14.39 -4.37
CA MET A 391 -4.05 13.57 -5.09
C MET A 391 -4.72 13.01 -6.36
N GLY A 392 -3.97 12.78 -7.42
CA GLY A 392 -4.48 12.15 -8.64
C GLY A 392 -3.37 11.61 -9.52
N TRP A 393 -3.73 10.74 -10.45
CA TRP A 393 -2.81 10.19 -11.43
C TRP A 393 -2.21 11.30 -12.29
N ASN A 394 -1.06 11.06 -12.90
CA ASN A 394 -0.28 12.14 -13.54
C ASN A 394 -0.95 12.82 -14.74
N GLU A 395 -2.02 12.27 -15.28
CA GLU A 395 -2.84 12.92 -16.33
C GLU A 395 -3.49 14.22 -15.86
N ILE A 396 -3.72 14.40 -14.55
CA ILE A 396 -4.20 15.68 -14.00
C ILE A 396 -3.26 16.86 -14.30
N LEU A 397 -2.02 16.57 -14.70
CA LEU A 397 -1.08 17.60 -15.19
C LEU A 397 -1.44 18.12 -16.59
N GLY A 398 -2.43 17.54 -17.25
CA GLY A 398 -2.84 17.89 -18.61
C GLY A 398 -1.89 17.39 -19.69
N SER A 399 -1.13 16.33 -19.41
CA SER A 399 -0.30 15.63 -20.38
C SER A 399 -1.14 14.53 -21.05
N ASP A 400 -1.27 14.60 -22.39
CA ASP A 400 -1.94 13.53 -23.17
C ASP A 400 -0.99 12.34 -23.33
N VAL A 401 -0.92 11.49 -22.29
CA VAL A 401 -0.02 10.34 -22.23
C VAL A 401 -0.51 9.15 -23.05
N HIS A 402 -1.81 9.11 -23.38
CA HIS A 402 -2.45 8.05 -24.14
C HIS A 402 -2.78 8.41 -25.59
N ASN A 403 -2.45 9.65 -26.05
CA ASN A 403 -2.83 10.18 -27.37
C ASN A 403 -4.35 10.17 -27.61
N ASP A 404 -5.14 10.48 -26.59
CA ASP A 404 -6.61 10.48 -26.62
C ASP A 404 -7.22 11.66 -27.41
N GLY A 405 -6.40 12.41 -28.17
CA GLY A 405 -6.87 13.44 -29.08
C GLY A 405 -7.25 14.74 -28.37
N GLY A 406 -6.47 15.14 -27.35
CA GLY A 406 -6.73 16.31 -26.52
C GLY A 406 -6.65 17.68 -27.20
N ARG A 407 -6.41 17.75 -28.52
CA ARG A 407 -6.16 19.00 -29.28
C ARG A 407 -4.92 19.76 -28.81
N GLY A 408 -3.92 19.05 -28.28
CA GLY A 408 -2.65 19.57 -27.78
C GLY A 408 -2.51 19.49 -26.27
N ALA A 409 -1.31 19.81 -25.76
CA ALA A 409 -1.03 19.86 -24.33
C ALA A 409 -1.77 21.02 -23.66
N ALA A 410 -2.06 20.87 -22.37
CA ALA A 410 -2.66 21.93 -21.59
C ALA A 410 -1.78 23.17 -21.50
N LEU A 411 -2.42 24.32 -21.53
CA LEU A 411 -1.83 25.65 -21.29
C LEU A 411 -2.10 26.12 -19.85
N GLY A 412 -3.16 25.59 -19.23
CA GLY A 412 -3.56 25.86 -17.85
C GLY A 412 -2.62 25.25 -16.83
N LYS A 413 -2.72 25.71 -15.60
CA LYS A 413 -1.94 25.18 -14.47
C LYS A 413 -2.83 24.47 -13.47
N LEU A 414 -2.45 23.25 -13.13
CA LEU A 414 -3.02 22.50 -12.02
C LEU A 414 -2.71 23.23 -10.69
N ASP A 415 -3.63 23.16 -9.73
CA ASP A 415 -3.42 23.60 -8.34
C ASP A 415 -2.05 23.11 -7.80
N ALA A 416 -1.29 24.05 -7.27
CA ALA A 416 0.07 23.77 -6.78
C ALA A 416 0.11 22.77 -5.60
N ASN A 417 -0.97 22.71 -4.82
CA ASN A 417 -1.08 21.80 -3.67
C ASN A 417 -1.40 20.36 -4.05
N ALA A 418 -1.79 20.08 -5.30
CA ALA A 418 -2.08 18.72 -5.76
C ALA A 418 -0.83 17.83 -5.67
N ILE A 419 -1.01 16.62 -5.12
CA ILE A 419 0.01 15.57 -5.12
C ILE A 419 -0.14 14.78 -6.42
N ILE A 420 0.98 14.55 -7.11
CA ILE A 420 1.00 13.81 -8.37
C ILE A 420 1.32 12.34 -8.08
N HIS A 421 0.45 11.44 -8.53
CA HIS A 421 0.69 10.01 -8.51
C HIS A 421 1.15 9.57 -9.90
N PHE A 422 2.45 9.40 -10.08
CA PHE A 422 3.01 9.03 -11.38
C PHE A 422 2.91 7.53 -11.61
N TRP A 423 2.24 7.13 -12.70
CA TRP A 423 2.07 5.72 -13.06
C TRP A 423 2.44 5.41 -14.52
N TYR A 424 2.30 6.37 -15.44
CA TYR A 424 2.47 6.11 -16.85
C TYR A 424 3.06 7.29 -17.61
N GLY A 425 3.73 6.98 -18.73
CA GLY A 425 4.35 7.96 -19.60
C GLY A 425 5.84 8.14 -19.36
N SER A 426 6.36 9.25 -19.85
CA SER A 426 7.80 9.55 -19.73
C SER A 426 8.16 10.09 -18.35
N ASP A 427 9.24 9.59 -17.76
CA ASP A 427 9.83 10.11 -16.52
C ASP A 427 10.07 11.64 -16.55
N LYS A 428 10.19 12.22 -17.75
CA LYS A 428 10.33 13.68 -17.93
C LYS A 428 9.11 14.44 -17.40
N ILE A 429 7.91 13.85 -17.45
CA ILE A 429 6.67 14.45 -16.93
C ILE A 429 6.78 14.61 -15.42
N ALA A 430 7.12 13.52 -14.71
CA ALA A 430 7.32 13.56 -13.26
C ALA A 430 8.48 14.48 -12.87
N ALA A 431 9.62 14.39 -13.56
CA ALA A 431 10.77 15.22 -13.28
C ALA A 431 10.47 16.72 -13.49
N LYS A 432 9.64 17.08 -14.47
CA LYS A 432 9.16 18.46 -14.66
C LYS A 432 8.30 18.90 -13.48
N ALA A 433 7.30 18.11 -13.08
CA ALA A 433 6.44 18.41 -11.94
C ALA A 433 7.26 18.60 -10.64
N ILE A 434 8.27 17.76 -10.41
CA ILE A 434 9.17 17.84 -9.26
C ILE A 434 9.99 19.15 -9.29
N ARG A 435 10.53 19.55 -10.46
CA ARG A 435 11.27 20.81 -10.61
C ARG A 435 10.38 22.04 -10.40
N GLU A 436 9.10 21.91 -10.66
CA GLU A 436 8.08 22.93 -10.38
C GLU A 436 7.64 22.95 -8.90
N GLY A 437 8.25 22.13 -8.03
CA GLY A 437 8.00 22.10 -6.59
C GLY A 437 6.86 21.17 -6.17
N ARG A 438 6.31 20.35 -7.08
CA ARG A 438 5.21 19.42 -6.76
C ARG A 438 5.72 18.17 -6.07
N GLN A 439 4.97 17.69 -5.09
CA GLN A 439 5.19 16.39 -4.49
C GLN A 439 4.70 15.28 -5.42
N VAL A 440 5.53 14.24 -5.57
CA VAL A 440 5.27 13.12 -6.47
C VAL A 440 5.42 11.79 -5.69
N VAL A 441 4.46 10.90 -5.87
CA VAL A 441 4.57 9.48 -5.54
C VAL A 441 4.87 8.72 -6.83
N ASN A 442 5.92 7.90 -6.83
CA ASN A 442 6.27 7.11 -8.01
C ASN A 442 5.67 5.69 -7.92
N SER A 443 4.82 5.39 -8.87
CA SER A 443 4.15 4.09 -9.02
C SER A 443 4.15 3.64 -10.49
N THR A 444 5.29 3.84 -11.17
CA THR A 444 5.40 3.54 -12.61
C THR A 444 4.99 2.11 -12.95
N SER A 445 3.98 1.96 -13.80
CA SER A 445 3.20 0.72 -13.99
C SER A 445 4.00 -0.50 -14.43
N HIS A 446 5.10 -0.29 -15.17
CA HIS A 446 5.96 -1.41 -15.62
C HIS A 446 6.83 -1.99 -14.50
N MET A 447 6.93 -1.31 -13.35
CA MET A 447 7.71 -1.72 -12.19
C MET A 447 6.90 -1.99 -10.93
N THR A 448 5.64 -1.48 -10.84
CA THR A 448 4.89 -1.49 -9.58
C THR A 448 3.49 -2.11 -9.66
N TYR A 449 2.97 -2.40 -10.87
CA TYR A 449 1.66 -3.03 -11.03
C TYR A 449 1.77 -4.54 -10.84
N ILE A 450 1.57 -4.98 -9.60
CA ILE A 450 1.73 -6.38 -9.18
C ILE A 450 0.56 -7.28 -9.57
N ASN A 451 -0.49 -6.76 -10.22
CA ASN A 451 -1.47 -7.57 -10.95
C ASN A 451 -0.90 -8.24 -12.21
N LYS A 452 0.27 -7.81 -12.69
CA LYS A 452 1.01 -8.52 -13.74
C LYS A 452 1.53 -9.85 -13.23
N GLY A 453 1.55 -10.87 -14.10
CA GLY A 453 2.14 -12.17 -13.78
C GLY A 453 3.63 -12.07 -13.47
N TYR A 454 4.18 -13.09 -12.81
CA TYR A 454 5.60 -13.17 -12.46
C TYR A 454 6.52 -13.24 -13.69
N ASP A 455 6.02 -13.73 -14.83
CA ASP A 455 6.66 -13.69 -16.13
C ASP A 455 6.97 -12.27 -16.62
N LYS A 456 6.11 -11.30 -16.31
CA LYS A 456 6.24 -9.89 -16.71
C LYS A 456 6.88 -9.02 -15.63
N LEU A 457 6.60 -9.32 -14.37
CA LEU A 457 7.13 -8.59 -13.23
C LEU A 457 7.61 -9.56 -12.14
N PRO A 458 8.78 -10.20 -12.36
CA PRO A 458 9.39 -11.08 -11.38
C PRO A 458 9.79 -10.33 -10.10
N LEU A 459 10.02 -11.08 -9.01
CA LEU A 459 10.41 -10.52 -7.71
C LEU A 459 11.71 -9.70 -7.80
N SER A 460 12.69 -10.18 -8.57
CA SER A 460 13.95 -9.47 -8.81
C SER A 460 13.75 -8.10 -9.43
N ARG A 461 12.85 -8.01 -10.41
CA ARG A 461 12.49 -6.74 -11.05
C ARG A 461 11.72 -5.82 -10.10
N SER A 462 10.77 -6.35 -9.32
CA SER A 462 10.07 -5.60 -8.28
C SER A 462 11.05 -5.01 -7.26
N TYR A 463 12.05 -5.80 -6.83
CA TYR A 463 13.07 -5.35 -5.89
C TYR A 463 14.03 -4.31 -6.49
N SER A 464 14.28 -4.33 -7.80
CA SER A 464 15.16 -3.37 -8.48
C SER A 464 14.57 -1.98 -8.63
N PHE A 465 13.28 -1.80 -8.31
CA PHE A 465 12.61 -0.52 -8.44
C PHE A 465 13.30 0.59 -7.63
N GLU A 466 13.51 1.75 -8.28
CA GLU A 466 14.03 2.97 -7.68
C GLU A 466 13.01 4.11 -7.86
N PRO A 467 12.42 4.61 -6.75
CA PRO A 467 11.39 5.64 -6.85
C PRO A 467 11.91 7.02 -7.28
N VAL A 468 13.19 7.31 -7.05
CA VAL A 468 13.78 8.61 -7.40
C VAL A 468 14.12 8.64 -8.88
N PHE A 469 13.57 9.61 -9.60
CA PHE A 469 13.82 9.81 -11.02
C PHE A 469 15.25 10.28 -11.29
N ALA A 470 15.82 9.84 -12.41
CA ALA A 470 17.16 10.23 -12.81
C ALA A 470 17.28 11.74 -13.08
N GLY A 471 18.45 12.32 -12.82
CA GLY A 471 18.75 13.73 -13.13
C GLY A 471 18.11 14.76 -12.19
N LEU A 472 17.63 14.34 -11.02
CA LEU A 472 17.19 15.23 -9.95
C LEU A 472 18.34 15.54 -8.99
N ASN A 473 18.52 16.81 -8.63
CA ASN A 473 19.45 17.18 -7.57
C ASN A 473 18.89 16.85 -6.18
N PRO A 474 19.71 16.86 -5.11
CA PRO A 474 19.27 16.45 -3.76
C PRO A 474 18.06 17.21 -3.22
N GLU A 475 17.91 18.49 -3.53
CA GLU A 475 16.76 19.28 -3.09
C GLU A 475 15.48 18.86 -3.81
N GLN A 476 15.56 18.64 -5.12
CA GLN A 476 14.45 18.14 -5.92
C GLN A 476 14.01 16.73 -5.52
N GLN A 477 14.96 15.86 -5.14
CA GLN A 477 14.66 14.50 -4.68
C GLN A 477 13.73 14.48 -3.46
N LYS A 478 13.74 15.53 -2.61
CA LYS A 478 12.82 15.64 -1.45
C LYS A 478 11.35 15.71 -1.86
N ASN A 479 11.07 16.15 -3.09
CA ASN A 479 9.72 16.18 -3.63
C ASN A 479 9.22 14.80 -4.12
N VAL A 480 10.10 13.79 -4.23
CA VAL A 480 9.69 12.40 -4.37
C VAL A 480 9.37 11.90 -2.97
N ILE A 481 8.10 11.97 -2.55
CA ILE A 481 7.69 11.66 -1.18
C ILE A 481 7.66 10.16 -0.89
N GLY A 482 7.68 9.32 -1.94
CA GLY A 482 7.74 7.88 -1.82
C GLY A 482 7.23 7.13 -3.03
N LEU A 483 6.72 5.94 -2.77
CA LEU A 483 6.27 4.97 -3.77
C LEU A 483 4.94 4.32 -3.41
N GLY A 484 4.32 3.74 -4.43
CA GLY A 484 3.21 2.80 -4.28
C GLY A 484 3.41 1.56 -5.15
N CYS A 485 2.85 0.43 -4.73
CA CYS A 485 2.62 -0.72 -5.60
C CYS A 485 1.11 -1.00 -5.68
N GLN A 486 0.63 -1.37 -6.86
CA GLN A 486 -0.79 -1.45 -7.16
C GLN A 486 -1.20 -2.85 -7.56
N VAL A 487 -2.35 -3.30 -7.05
CA VAL A 487 -3.04 -4.48 -7.54
C VAL A 487 -4.39 -4.07 -8.13
N TRP A 488 -4.45 -4.02 -9.46
CA TRP A 488 -5.69 -3.89 -10.22
C TRP A 488 -6.35 -5.25 -10.32
N THR A 489 -7.66 -5.30 -10.22
CA THR A 489 -8.37 -6.57 -9.98
C THR A 489 -9.29 -7.02 -11.12
N GLU A 490 -9.14 -6.46 -12.32
CA GLU A 490 -9.95 -6.87 -13.49
C GLU A 490 -9.94 -8.40 -13.67
N TRP A 491 -8.77 -9.02 -13.50
CA TRP A 491 -8.57 -10.46 -13.71
C TRP A 491 -8.24 -11.22 -12.43
N ILE A 492 -8.47 -10.59 -11.25
CA ILE A 492 -8.21 -11.17 -9.93
C ILE A 492 -9.54 -11.28 -9.19
N ALA A 493 -10.25 -12.38 -9.42
CA ALA A 493 -11.63 -12.56 -8.97
C ALA A 493 -11.79 -13.13 -7.55
N ASP A 494 -10.72 -13.65 -6.97
CA ASP A 494 -10.75 -14.32 -5.67
C ASP A 494 -9.53 -14.00 -4.80
N VAL A 495 -9.68 -14.29 -3.50
CA VAL A 495 -8.66 -14.00 -2.47
C VAL A 495 -7.36 -14.80 -2.70
N GLU A 496 -7.45 -16.05 -3.16
CA GLU A 496 -6.25 -16.86 -3.38
C GLU A 496 -5.40 -16.27 -4.50
N LYS A 497 -6.04 -15.85 -5.59
CA LYS A 497 -5.39 -15.20 -6.72
C LYS A 497 -4.82 -13.84 -6.31
N LEU A 498 -5.56 -13.05 -5.51
CA LEU A 498 -5.08 -11.81 -4.94
C LEU A 498 -3.79 -12.03 -4.14
N HIS A 499 -3.80 -13.00 -3.22
CA HIS A 499 -2.62 -13.32 -2.41
C HIS A 499 -1.41 -13.72 -3.26
N ARG A 500 -1.59 -14.57 -4.27
CA ARG A 500 -0.51 -14.98 -5.19
C ARG A 500 0.10 -13.80 -5.95
N HIS A 501 -0.70 -12.80 -6.29
CA HIS A 501 -0.22 -11.60 -6.94
C HIS A 501 0.48 -10.63 -5.98
N VAL A 502 -0.03 -10.46 -4.77
CA VAL A 502 0.51 -9.52 -3.78
C VAL A 502 1.76 -10.07 -3.11
N PHE A 503 1.72 -11.33 -2.65
CA PHE A 503 2.77 -11.94 -1.85
C PHE A 503 3.68 -12.86 -2.68
N PRO A 504 5.00 -12.83 -2.48
CA PRO A 504 5.70 -11.96 -1.53
C PRO A 504 6.16 -10.61 -2.11
N ARG A 505 5.74 -10.22 -3.34
CA ARG A 505 6.25 -9.01 -4.06
C ARG A 505 6.08 -7.72 -3.27
N ILE A 506 5.01 -7.58 -2.47
CA ILE A 506 4.81 -6.41 -1.62
C ILE A 506 5.99 -6.16 -0.68
N ALA A 507 6.68 -7.21 -0.22
CA ALA A 507 7.85 -7.08 0.64
C ALA A 507 9.04 -6.40 -0.06
N ALA A 508 9.17 -6.55 -1.38
CA ALA A 508 10.19 -5.87 -2.18
C ALA A 508 9.98 -4.35 -2.22
N TYR A 509 8.72 -3.92 -2.34
CA TYR A 509 8.37 -2.48 -2.30
C TYR A 509 8.46 -1.90 -0.90
N ALA A 510 8.10 -2.67 0.12
CA ALA A 510 8.29 -2.30 1.51
C ALA A 510 9.77 -2.03 1.81
N GLU A 511 10.67 -2.90 1.37
CA GLU A 511 12.11 -2.71 1.53
C GLU A 511 12.63 -1.53 0.71
N THR A 512 12.14 -1.34 -0.51
CA THR A 512 12.49 -0.16 -1.33
C THR A 512 12.08 1.15 -0.66
N GLY A 513 10.94 1.16 0.01
CA GLY A 513 10.42 2.33 0.71
C GLY A 513 11.09 2.63 2.05
N TRP A 514 11.59 1.60 2.71
CA TRP A 514 12.17 1.69 4.04
C TRP A 514 13.69 1.74 4.05
N THR A 515 14.34 0.81 3.36
CA THR A 515 15.79 0.62 3.38
C THR A 515 16.49 1.61 2.45
N ARG A 516 17.64 2.14 2.86
CA ARG A 516 18.45 3.03 2.05
C ARG A 516 18.89 2.33 0.75
N LYS A 517 19.01 3.07 -0.34
CA LYS A 517 19.35 2.52 -1.65
C LYS A 517 20.67 1.73 -1.64
N GLU A 518 21.68 2.28 -0.97
CA GLU A 518 23.02 1.70 -0.87
C GLU A 518 23.07 0.40 -0.03
N ASP A 519 22.08 0.18 0.83
CA ASP A 519 21.98 -1.01 1.69
C ASP A 519 21.13 -2.12 1.06
N LYS A 520 20.50 -1.87 -0.10
CA LYS A 520 19.69 -2.88 -0.83
C LYS A 520 20.60 -3.94 -1.45
N ASN A 521 20.29 -5.20 -1.18
CA ASN A 521 20.95 -6.36 -1.78
C ASN A 521 19.91 -7.47 -2.02
N PHE A 522 19.70 -7.85 -3.27
CA PHE A 522 18.67 -8.82 -3.65
C PHE A 522 18.93 -10.21 -3.07
N GLN A 523 20.18 -10.69 -3.05
CA GLN A 523 20.50 -12.01 -2.51
C GLN A 523 20.26 -12.07 -0.99
N ASP A 524 20.64 -11.01 -0.27
CA ASP A 524 20.33 -10.89 1.15
C ASP A 524 18.82 -10.79 1.40
N PHE A 525 18.10 -10.01 0.60
CA PHE A 525 16.64 -9.94 0.65
C PHE A 525 15.98 -11.30 0.44
N ARG A 526 16.41 -12.06 -0.59
CA ARG A 526 15.92 -13.43 -0.86
C ARG A 526 16.10 -14.35 0.34
N ARG A 527 17.26 -14.29 0.98
CA ARG A 527 17.55 -15.07 2.20
C ARG A 527 16.59 -14.71 3.34
N ARG A 528 16.35 -13.41 3.57
CA ARG A 528 15.45 -12.93 4.63
C ARG A 528 13.98 -13.23 4.32
N LEU A 529 13.62 -13.22 3.05
CA LEU A 529 12.26 -13.49 2.57
C LEU A 529 11.72 -14.85 3.02
N THR A 530 12.60 -15.86 3.16
CA THR A 530 12.22 -17.18 3.67
C THR A 530 11.57 -17.12 5.07
N GLY A 531 12.00 -16.16 5.92
CA GLY A 531 11.36 -15.91 7.22
C GLY A 531 9.92 -15.37 7.07
N TYR A 532 9.74 -14.41 6.17
CA TYR A 532 8.42 -13.84 5.88
C TYR A 532 7.47 -14.87 5.21
N GLU A 533 7.97 -15.70 4.29
CA GLU A 533 7.19 -16.78 3.68
C GLU A 533 6.65 -17.75 4.74
N LYS A 534 7.46 -18.12 5.75
CA LYS A 534 7.00 -18.93 6.90
C LYS A 534 5.89 -18.26 7.70
N ILE A 535 5.91 -16.92 7.80
CA ILE A 535 4.84 -16.15 8.45
C ILE A 535 3.55 -16.23 7.62
N LEU A 536 3.66 -16.08 6.30
CA LEU A 536 2.51 -16.22 5.39
C LEU A 536 1.91 -17.62 5.47
N ASP A 537 2.76 -18.66 5.43
CA ASP A 537 2.33 -20.07 5.56
C ASP A 537 1.60 -20.31 6.90
N ALA A 538 2.14 -19.78 8.01
CA ALA A 538 1.54 -19.90 9.33
C ALA A 538 0.15 -19.24 9.44
N GLN A 539 -0.13 -18.26 8.59
CA GLN A 539 -1.41 -17.56 8.50
C GLN A 539 -2.34 -18.13 7.42
N GLY A 540 -1.91 -19.18 6.70
CA GLY A 540 -2.65 -19.78 5.59
C GLY A 540 -2.75 -18.86 4.36
N ILE A 541 -1.85 -17.89 4.24
CA ILE A 541 -1.80 -16.96 3.11
C ILE A 541 -1.02 -17.63 1.97
N ARG A 542 -1.72 -17.90 0.86
CA ARG A 542 -1.07 -18.38 -0.38
C ARG A 542 -0.19 -17.30 -0.94
N HIS A 543 1.00 -17.64 -1.39
CA HIS A 543 1.91 -16.69 -2.02
C HIS A 543 2.42 -17.21 -3.37
N GLY A 544 2.92 -16.30 -4.20
CA GLY A 544 3.42 -16.62 -5.54
C GLY A 544 4.65 -17.51 -5.49
N GLU A 545 4.98 -18.10 -6.63
CA GLU A 545 6.10 -19.03 -6.74
C GLU A 545 7.46 -18.33 -6.55
N LYS A 546 8.41 -19.10 -6.01
CA LYS A 546 9.81 -18.68 -5.90
C LYS A 546 10.43 -18.69 -7.30
N GLU A 547 11.16 -17.64 -7.65
CA GLU A 547 12.07 -17.64 -8.78
C GLU A 547 13.30 -18.51 -8.53
#